data_87656078f475abd8f9f1cd3a26193999
#
_entry.id   87656078f475abd8f9f1cd3a26193999
#
_cell.length_a   1.000
_cell.length_b   1.000
_cell.length_c   1.000
_cell.angle_alpha   90.00
_cell.angle_beta   90.00
_cell.angle_gamma   90.00
#
_symmetry.space_group_name_H-M   'P 1'
#
loop_
_entity.id
_entity.type
_entity.pdbx_description
1 polymer ?
#
loop_
_entity_poly.entity_id
_entity_poly.type
_entity_poly.pdbx_seq_one_letter_code
_entity_poly.pdbx_strand_id
1 'polypeptide(L)'
;EQVPGCQLNTVEKIQVAKALEQLGVDVIEAGFPVSSPGDFKSVVEISKAVTWPTICALTRAVEKDIDVAAEALKFAKRGRIHTGIGTSDSHIKYKFNSTREEIIERAIAATKYAKKYVEDVEFYCEDAGRTDNEYLARVVEAVIKAGATVVNIPDTTGYCLPDEYGAKIKYLMEHVDGVHNAILST
;
A
#
# COMPACT_ATOMS: atom_id res chain seq x y z
N GLU A 1 -10.17 1.75 -11.29
CA GLU A 1 -11.64 1.62 -11.50
C GLU A 1 -12.46 2.82 -10.98
N GLN A 2 -11.83 3.91 -10.63
CA GLN A 2 -12.52 5.10 -10.11
C GLN A 2 -12.85 6.11 -11.22
N VAL A 3 -12.42 5.83 -12.44
CA VAL A 3 -12.76 6.63 -13.62
C VAL A 3 -14.18 6.29 -14.08
N PRO A 4 -15.03 7.27 -14.36
CA PRO A 4 -16.37 7.00 -14.88
C PRO A 4 -16.34 6.12 -16.13
N GLY A 5 -17.15 5.06 -16.15
CA GLY A 5 -17.19 4.08 -17.23
C GLY A 5 -16.20 2.92 -17.13
N CYS A 6 -15.26 2.94 -16.20
CA CYS A 6 -14.31 1.84 -15.95
C CYS A 6 -14.83 0.91 -14.84
N GLN A 7 -15.88 0.15 -15.14
CA GLN A 7 -16.42 -0.86 -14.23
C GLN A 7 -16.13 -2.25 -14.79
N LEU A 8 -15.23 -2.98 -14.14
CA LEU A 8 -14.86 -4.33 -14.53
C LEU A 8 -15.54 -5.36 -13.63
N ASN A 9 -16.14 -6.36 -14.24
CA ASN A 9 -16.61 -7.54 -13.51
C ASN A 9 -15.44 -8.50 -13.20
N THR A 10 -15.67 -9.50 -12.36
CA THR A 10 -14.64 -10.45 -11.93
C THR A 10 -13.96 -11.17 -13.11
N VAL A 11 -14.70 -11.52 -14.17
CA VAL A 11 -14.13 -12.21 -15.34
C VAL A 11 -13.17 -11.31 -16.10
N GLU A 12 -13.58 -10.05 -16.32
CA GLU A 12 -12.74 -9.04 -16.96
C GLU A 12 -11.47 -8.74 -16.14
N LYS A 13 -11.59 -8.61 -14.81
CA LYS A 13 -10.44 -8.44 -13.91
C LYS A 13 -9.44 -9.61 -14.03
N ILE A 14 -9.93 -10.85 -14.14
CA ILE A 14 -9.07 -12.03 -14.35
C ILE A 14 -8.37 -11.96 -15.72
N GLN A 15 -9.07 -11.54 -16.77
CA GLN A 15 -8.46 -11.38 -18.12
C GLN A 15 -7.34 -10.34 -18.09
N VAL A 16 -7.57 -9.19 -17.44
CA VAL A 16 -6.56 -8.14 -17.26
C VAL A 16 -5.37 -8.69 -16.46
N ALA A 17 -5.61 -9.38 -15.35
CA ALA A 17 -4.54 -9.96 -14.53
C ALA A 17 -3.67 -10.96 -15.31
N LYS A 18 -4.27 -11.80 -16.15
CA LYS A 18 -3.54 -12.72 -17.03
C LYS A 18 -2.72 -11.99 -18.10
N ALA A 19 -3.26 -10.91 -18.66
CA ALA A 19 -2.53 -10.10 -19.63
C ALA A 19 -1.33 -9.40 -18.97
N LEU A 20 -1.49 -8.89 -17.75
CA LEU A 20 -0.40 -8.33 -16.95
C LEU A 20 0.67 -9.37 -16.61
N GLU A 21 0.27 -10.60 -16.25
CA GLU A 21 1.22 -11.70 -16.05
C GLU A 21 2.01 -12.00 -17.32
N GLN A 22 1.34 -12.06 -18.48
CA GLN A 22 2.02 -12.26 -19.79
C GLN A 22 2.95 -11.11 -20.15
N LEU A 23 2.61 -9.87 -19.75
CA LEU A 23 3.46 -8.69 -19.90
C LEU A 23 4.72 -8.77 -19.01
N GLY A 24 4.70 -9.61 -17.96
CA GLY A 24 5.83 -9.81 -17.07
C GLY A 24 5.91 -8.79 -15.92
N VAL A 25 4.78 -8.22 -15.46
CA VAL A 25 4.79 -7.33 -14.30
C VAL A 25 5.14 -8.10 -13.03
N ASP A 26 5.84 -7.45 -12.12
CA ASP A 26 6.27 -8.06 -10.85
C ASP A 26 5.15 -8.14 -9.82
N VAL A 27 4.25 -7.15 -9.81
CA VAL A 27 3.17 -7.01 -8.82
C VAL A 27 1.86 -6.63 -9.51
N ILE A 28 0.77 -7.24 -9.09
CA ILE A 28 -0.60 -6.87 -9.48
C ILE A 28 -1.36 -6.49 -8.21
N GLU A 29 -1.72 -5.21 -8.05
CA GLU A 29 -2.66 -4.80 -7.03
C GLU A 29 -4.08 -5.16 -7.49
N ALA A 30 -4.64 -6.20 -6.87
CA ALA A 30 -5.83 -6.86 -7.36
C ALA A 30 -7.14 -6.21 -6.87
N GLY A 31 -7.07 -5.38 -5.84
CA GLY A 31 -8.23 -4.66 -5.34
C GLY A 31 -8.20 -4.39 -3.83
N PHE A 32 -9.36 -3.95 -3.32
CA PHE A 32 -9.60 -3.62 -1.92
C PHE A 32 -10.66 -4.57 -1.33
N PRO A 33 -10.25 -5.73 -0.81
CA PRO A 33 -11.17 -6.84 -0.48
C PRO A 33 -12.30 -6.50 0.50
N VAL A 34 -12.06 -5.57 1.43
CA VAL A 34 -13.08 -5.18 2.43
C VAL A 34 -14.17 -4.28 1.86
N SER A 35 -13.95 -3.69 0.67
CA SER A 35 -14.88 -2.71 0.07
C SER A 35 -16.22 -3.34 -0.33
N SER A 36 -16.21 -4.56 -0.86
CA SER A 36 -17.40 -5.29 -1.25
C SER A 36 -17.17 -6.79 -1.36
N PRO A 37 -18.22 -7.64 -1.30
CA PRO A 37 -18.12 -9.06 -1.60
C PRO A 37 -17.58 -9.35 -3.01
N GLY A 38 -17.88 -8.47 -3.97
CA GLY A 38 -17.39 -8.57 -5.35
C GLY A 38 -15.89 -8.35 -5.45
N ASP A 39 -15.36 -7.35 -4.75
CA ASP A 39 -13.92 -7.09 -4.69
C ASP A 39 -13.17 -8.21 -3.96
N PHE A 40 -13.70 -8.69 -2.84
CA PHE A 40 -13.14 -9.86 -2.16
C PHE A 40 -13.03 -11.05 -3.10
N LYS A 41 -14.14 -11.40 -3.79
CA LYS A 41 -14.16 -12.49 -4.77
C LYS A 41 -13.16 -12.27 -5.91
N SER A 42 -13.05 -11.07 -6.41
CA SER A 42 -12.11 -10.73 -7.48
C SER A 42 -10.65 -10.97 -7.07
N VAL A 43 -10.26 -10.54 -5.87
CA VAL A 43 -8.90 -10.80 -5.36
C VAL A 43 -8.64 -12.29 -5.19
N VAL A 44 -9.60 -13.05 -4.64
CA VAL A 44 -9.51 -14.52 -4.52
C VAL A 44 -9.32 -15.18 -5.88
N GLU A 45 -10.14 -14.83 -6.87
CA GLU A 45 -10.09 -15.49 -8.18
C GLU A 45 -8.83 -15.08 -8.98
N ILE A 46 -8.36 -13.84 -8.86
CA ILE A 46 -7.06 -13.41 -9.41
C ILE A 46 -5.92 -14.19 -8.76
N SER A 47 -5.94 -14.34 -7.43
CA SER A 47 -4.94 -15.10 -6.67
C SER A 47 -4.82 -16.57 -7.13
N LYS A 48 -5.91 -17.15 -7.62
CA LYS A 48 -5.93 -18.51 -8.19
C LYS A 48 -5.49 -18.56 -9.65
N ALA A 49 -5.75 -17.48 -10.40
CA ALA A 49 -5.63 -17.47 -11.86
C ALA A 49 -4.22 -17.16 -12.38
N VAL A 50 -3.41 -16.46 -11.60
CA VAL A 50 -2.03 -16.06 -11.96
C VAL A 50 -1.02 -16.64 -10.98
N THR A 51 0.22 -16.82 -11.44
CA THR A 51 1.23 -17.57 -10.67
C THR A 51 2.56 -16.85 -10.53
N TRP A 52 2.90 -16.00 -11.48
CA TRP A 52 4.19 -15.32 -11.52
C TRP A 52 4.20 -14.03 -10.67
N PRO A 53 3.27 -13.07 -10.85
CA PRO A 53 3.33 -11.81 -10.12
C PRO A 53 2.98 -12.00 -8.65
N THR A 54 3.48 -11.11 -7.81
CA THR A 54 2.97 -10.95 -6.45
C THR A 54 1.58 -10.33 -6.51
N ILE A 55 0.61 -10.95 -5.85
CA ILE A 55 -0.75 -10.41 -5.76
C ILE A 55 -0.82 -9.53 -4.53
N CYS A 56 -1.14 -8.25 -4.76
CA CYS A 56 -1.22 -7.23 -3.74
C CYS A 56 -2.68 -6.90 -3.44
N ALA A 57 -3.03 -6.76 -2.18
CA ALA A 57 -4.37 -6.35 -1.73
C ALA A 57 -4.28 -5.11 -0.85
N LEU A 58 -5.05 -4.07 -1.23
CA LEU A 58 -5.11 -2.81 -0.49
C LEU A 58 -5.89 -2.97 0.81
N THR A 59 -5.41 -2.33 1.87
CA THR A 59 -6.09 -2.20 3.17
C THR A 59 -5.86 -0.82 3.76
N ARG A 60 -6.76 -0.36 4.60
CA ARG A 60 -6.43 0.72 5.55
C ARG A 60 -5.64 0.14 6.72
N ALA A 61 -4.99 0.99 7.51
CA ALA A 61 -4.30 0.60 8.75
C ALA A 61 -5.32 0.23 9.86
N VAL A 62 -6.14 -0.81 9.57
CA VAL A 62 -7.22 -1.33 10.41
C VAL A 62 -7.16 -2.85 10.39
N GLU A 63 -7.12 -3.50 11.55
CA GLU A 63 -6.97 -4.96 11.66
C GLU A 63 -8.00 -5.73 10.84
N LYS A 64 -9.27 -5.32 10.89
CA LYS A 64 -10.34 -5.97 10.10
C LYS A 64 -10.07 -5.95 8.60
N ASP A 65 -9.53 -4.85 8.06
CA ASP A 65 -9.22 -4.76 6.63
C ASP A 65 -8.08 -5.72 6.28
N ILE A 66 -7.07 -5.78 7.15
CA ILE A 66 -5.91 -6.67 7.02
C ILE A 66 -6.33 -8.13 7.08
N ASP A 67 -7.23 -8.50 8.01
CA ASP A 67 -7.78 -9.87 8.11
C ASP A 67 -8.48 -10.29 6.82
N VAL A 68 -9.32 -9.42 6.28
CA VAL A 68 -10.07 -9.68 5.03
C VAL A 68 -9.12 -9.81 3.84
N ALA A 69 -8.08 -8.97 3.77
CA ALA A 69 -7.07 -9.06 2.71
C ALA A 69 -6.24 -10.35 2.83
N ALA A 70 -5.82 -10.72 4.03
CA ALA A 70 -5.11 -11.96 4.30
C ALA A 70 -5.92 -13.19 3.86
N GLU A 71 -7.23 -13.19 4.16
CA GLU A 71 -8.13 -14.26 3.73
C GLU A 71 -8.25 -14.33 2.20
N ALA A 72 -8.38 -13.19 1.51
CA ALA A 72 -8.47 -13.15 0.07
C ALA A 72 -7.18 -13.60 -0.64
N LEU A 73 -6.02 -13.37 -0.01
CA LEU A 73 -4.70 -13.71 -0.55
C LEU A 73 -4.26 -15.15 -0.27
N LYS A 74 -5.01 -15.96 0.47
CA LYS A 74 -4.64 -17.35 0.82
C LYS A 74 -4.27 -18.24 -0.36
N PHE A 75 -4.81 -17.95 -1.54
CA PHE A 75 -4.56 -18.73 -2.75
C PHE A 75 -3.42 -18.16 -3.61
N ALA A 76 -2.90 -16.98 -3.27
CA ALA A 76 -1.79 -16.38 -3.97
C ALA A 76 -0.49 -17.15 -3.67
N LYS A 77 0.30 -17.44 -4.70
CA LYS A 77 1.63 -18.03 -4.50
C LYS A 77 2.59 -17.06 -3.81
N ARG A 78 2.43 -15.78 -4.08
CA ARG A 78 3.12 -14.65 -3.45
C ARG A 78 2.08 -13.61 -3.15
N GLY A 79 1.79 -13.39 -1.88
CA GLY A 79 0.81 -12.41 -1.42
C GLY A 79 1.50 -11.24 -0.75
N ARG A 80 1.04 -10.01 -1.06
CA ARG A 80 1.44 -8.77 -0.40
C ARG A 80 0.22 -8.09 0.18
N ILE A 81 0.31 -7.65 1.42
CA ILE A 81 -0.68 -6.75 2.02
C ILE A 81 -0.15 -5.32 1.90
N HIS A 82 -0.92 -4.46 1.22
CA HIS A 82 -0.65 -3.04 1.05
C HIS A 82 -1.52 -2.27 2.03
N THR A 83 -0.97 -1.93 3.19
CA THR A 83 -1.66 -1.19 4.26
C THR A 83 -1.09 0.21 4.40
N GLY A 84 -1.85 1.15 4.94
CA GLY A 84 -1.32 2.50 5.14
C GLY A 84 -2.31 3.48 5.74
N ILE A 85 -1.82 4.70 5.94
CA ILE A 85 -2.55 5.78 6.59
C ILE A 85 -2.12 7.13 6.02
N GLY A 86 -3.01 8.12 6.08
CA GLY A 86 -2.70 9.48 5.68
C GLY A 86 -1.70 10.16 6.62
N THR A 87 -0.63 10.74 6.04
CA THR A 87 0.48 11.31 6.80
C THR A 87 0.53 12.84 6.77
N SER A 88 -0.20 13.50 5.87
CA SER A 88 -0.25 14.97 5.84
C SER A 88 -0.94 15.56 7.07
N ASP A 89 -0.54 16.74 7.48
CA ASP A 89 -1.18 17.47 8.60
C ASP A 89 -2.68 17.68 8.35
N SER A 90 -3.08 17.84 7.09
CA SER A 90 -4.50 17.90 6.71
C SER A 90 -5.23 16.61 7.07
N HIS A 91 -4.66 15.45 6.72
CA HIS A 91 -5.27 14.15 7.07
C HIS A 91 -5.24 13.91 8.59
N ILE A 92 -4.12 14.17 9.23
CA ILE A 92 -3.98 14.01 10.68
C ILE A 92 -5.05 14.79 11.42
N LYS A 93 -5.20 16.08 11.07
CA LYS A 93 -6.13 16.99 11.76
C LYS A 93 -7.58 16.74 11.39
N TYR A 94 -7.91 16.64 10.10
CA TYR A 94 -9.31 16.69 9.64
C TYR A 94 -9.91 15.31 9.31
N LYS A 95 -9.09 14.32 8.94
CA LYS A 95 -9.55 12.96 8.64
C LYS A 95 -9.53 12.07 9.88
N PHE A 96 -8.46 12.19 10.69
CA PHE A 96 -8.25 11.31 11.83
C PHE A 96 -8.50 11.96 13.19
N ASN A 97 -8.52 13.30 13.27
CA ASN A 97 -8.59 14.05 14.54
C ASN A 97 -7.55 13.51 15.55
N SER A 98 -6.29 13.45 15.14
CA SER A 98 -5.20 12.72 15.81
C SER A 98 -3.94 13.58 15.86
N THR A 99 -2.85 13.01 16.35
CA THR A 99 -1.52 13.62 16.38
C THR A 99 -0.55 12.88 15.47
N ARG A 100 0.58 13.50 15.14
CA ARG A 100 1.65 12.88 14.34
C ARG A 100 2.19 11.61 15.01
N GLU A 101 2.33 11.63 16.33
CA GLU A 101 2.80 10.49 17.12
C GLU A 101 1.81 9.31 17.09
N GLU A 102 0.53 9.56 17.30
CA GLU A 102 -0.51 8.53 17.21
C GLU A 102 -0.60 7.91 15.81
N ILE A 103 -0.37 8.68 14.76
CA ILE A 103 -0.31 8.16 13.38
C ILE A 103 0.88 7.21 13.21
N ILE A 104 2.05 7.55 13.74
CA ILE A 104 3.22 6.66 13.72
C ILE A 104 2.91 5.36 14.47
N GLU A 105 2.32 5.44 15.66
CA GLU A 105 1.96 4.24 16.45
C GLU A 105 0.98 3.34 15.68
N ARG A 106 -0.03 3.92 15.04
CA ARG A 106 -0.98 3.18 14.20
C ARG A 106 -0.30 2.56 12.98
N ALA A 107 0.63 3.26 12.34
CA ALA A 107 1.41 2.75 11.22
C ALA A 107 2.25 1.53 11.63
N ILE A 108 2.96 1.62 12.76
CA ILE A 108 3.74 0.51 13.33
C ILE A 108 2.84 -0.69 13.65
N ALA A 109 1.70 -0.43 14.32
CA ALA A 109 0.77 -1.49 14.72
C ALA A 109 0.21 -2.23 13.49
N ALA A 110 -0.26 -1.50 12.47
CA ALA A 110 -0.80 -2.08 11.24
C ALA A 110 0.25 -2.90 10.47
N THR A 111 1.48 -2.37 10.34
CA THR A 111 2.58 -3.08 9.68
C THR A 111 2.90 -4.39 10.42
N LYS A 112 3.08 -4.35 11.74
CA LYS A 112 3.31 -5.55 12.55
C LYS A 112 2.15 -6.54 12.48
N TYR A 113 0.92 -6.04 12.40
CA TYR A 113 -0.26 -6.90 12.29
C TYR A 113 -0.31 -7.61 10.94
N ALA A 114 -0.06 -6.91 9.84
CA ALA A 114 0.02 -7.48 8.50
C ALA A 114 1.13 -8.55 8.39
N LYS A 115 2.27 -8.32 9.05
CA LYS A 115 3.40 -9.28 9.11
C LYS A 115 3.03 -10.63 9.75
N LYS A 116 1.93 -10.73 10.48
CA LYS A 116 1.45 -12.03 11.01
C LYS A 116 0.93 -12.95 9.91
N TYR A 117 0.52 -12.40 8.78
CA TYR A 117 -0.13 -13.12 7.68
C TYR A 117 0.77 -13.31 6.46
N VAL A 118 1.59 -12.32 6.14
CA VAL A 118 2.47 -12.33 4.98
C VAL A 118 3.86 -11.80 5.33
N GLU A 119 4.87 -12.27 4.61
CA GLU A 119 6.23 -11.74 4.77
C GLU A 119 6.42 -10.43 3.99
N ASP A 120 5.71 -10.24 2.89
CA ASP A 120 5.79 -9.06 2.02
C ASP A 120 4.68 -8.07 2.39
N VAL A 121 5.06 -6.97 3.07
CA VAL A 121 4.15 -5.91 3.50
C VAL A 121 4.59 -4.60 2.87
N GLU A 122 3.69 -4.00 2.10
CA GLU A 122 3.84 -2.66 1.58
C GLU A 122 3.06 -1.68 2.48
N PHE A 123 3.71 -0.57 2.85
CA PHE A 123 3.08 0.49 3.62
C PHE A 123 3.00 1.78 2.79
N TYR A 124 1.80 2.32 2.59
CA TYR A 124 1.63 3.61 1.92
C TYR A 124 1.47 4.76 2.90
N CYS A 125 2.21 5.84 2.64
CA CYS A 125 2.07 7.13 3.33
C CYS A 125 1.10 8.01 2.53
N GLU A 126 -0.22 7.81 2.67
CA GLU A 126 -1.21 8.56 1.88
C GLU A 126 -0.99 10.07 2.03
N ASP A 127 -1.04 10.77 0.89
CA ASP A 127 -0.81 12.21 0.81
C ASP A 127 0.64 12.64 1.18
N ALA A 128 1.61 11.77 0.88
CA ALA A 128 3.02 12.03 1.15
C ALA A 128 3.55 13.26 0.41
N GLY A 129 3.01 13.57 -0.78
CA GLY A 129 3.36 14.78 -1.52
C GLY A 129 3.25 16.05 -0.68
N ARG A 130 2.23 16.16 0.18
CA ARG A 130 1.98 17.29 1.07
C ARG A 130 2.48 17.10 2.50
N THR A 131 3.11 15.98 2.80
CA THR A 131 3.65 15.67 4.12
C THR A 131 5.00 16.34 4.32
N ASP A 132 5.23 16.91 5.50
CA ASP A 132 6.53 17.44 5.91
C ASP A 132 7.63 16.38 5.83
N ASN A 133 8.79 16.72 5.28
CA ASN A 133 9.84 15.75 4.98
C ASN A 133 10.43 15.09 6.22
N GLU A 134 10.66 15.84 7.31
CA GLU A 134 11.23 15.30 8.54
C GLU A 134 10.25 14.32 9.19
N TYR A 135 8.97 14.69 9.24
CA TYR A 135 7.94 13.82 9.77
C TYR A 135 7.74 12.57 8.90
N LEU A 136 7.72 12.74 7.56
CA LEU A 136 7.62 11.60 6.64
C LEU A 136 8.78 10.62 6.82
N ALA A 137 10.00 11.12 6.97
CA ALA A 137 11.17 10.27 7.23
C ALA A 137 11.00 9.45 8.52
N ARG A 138 10.47 10.06 9.60
CA ARG A 138 10.15 9.34 10.85
C ARG A 138 9.12 8.23 10.65
N VAL A 139 8.07 8.48 9.85
CA VAL A 139 7.05 7.46 9.53
C VAL A 139 7.67 6.31 8.74
N VAL A 140 8.43 6.63 7.67
CA VAL A 140 9.10 5.64 6.81
C VAL A 140 10.06 4.76 7.62
N GLU A 141 10.90 5.37 8.44
CA GLU A 141 11.83 4.65 9.32
C GLU A 141 11.08 3.71 10.28
N ALA A 142 9.99 4.21 10.88
CA ALA A 142 9.21 3.45 11.85
C ALA A 142 8.55 2.21 11.21
N VAL A 143 8.01 2.33 10.00
CA VAL A 143 7.37 1.18 9.33
C VAL A 143 8.39 0.19 8.78
N ILE A 144 9.56 0.64 8.33
CA ILE A 144 10.67 -0.25 7.94
C ILE A 144 11.13 -1.06 9.17
N LYS A 145 11.34 -0.41 10.32
CA LYS A 145 11.68 -1.09 11.58
C LYS A 145 10.58 -2.03 12.06
N ALA A 146 9.31 -1.75 11.72
CA ALA A 146 8.17 -2.62 12.01
C ALA A 146 8.07 -3.83 11.06
N GLY A 147 8.82 -3.84 9.95
CA GLY A 147 8.94 -4.95 9.02
C GLY A 147 8.34 -4.73 7.63
N ALA A 148 8.01 -3.49 7.25
CA ALA A 148 7.62 -3.18 5.88
C ALA A 148 8.78 -3.49 4.91
N THR A 149 8.47 -4.20 3.83
CA THR A 149 9.41 -4.56 2.76
C THR A 149 9.39 -3.56 1.61
N VAL A 150 8.27 -2.86 1.47
CA VAL A 150 8.08 -1.78 0.52
C VAL A 150 7.40 -0.62 1.23
N VAL A 151 7.83 0.61 0.95
CA VAL A 151 7.15 1.83 1.42
C VAL A 151 6.78 2.67 0.23
N ASN A 152 5.48 2.89 0.05
CA ASN A 152 4.95 3.70 -1.03
C ASN A 152 4.79 5.16 -0.58
N ILE A 153 5.33 6.06 -1.39
CA ILE A 153 5.36 7.51 -1.16
C ILE A 153 4.51 8.20 -2.22
N PRO A 154 3.18 8.16 -2.15
CA PRO A 154 2.33 8.67 -3.23
C PRO A 154 2.20 10.20 -3.18
N ASP A 155 2.29 10.84 -4.32
CA ASP A 155 1.74 12.18 -4.52
C ASP A 155 0.25 12.07 -4.85
N THR A 156 -0.54 11.71 -3.84
CA THR A 156 -1.94 11.30 -3.94
C THR A 156 -2.81 12.32 -4.67
N THR A 157 -2.52 13.60 -4.51
CA THR A 157 -3.31 14.70 -5.09
C THR A 157 -2.67 15.32 -6.33
N GLY A 158 -1.51 14.83 -6.77
CA GLY A 158 -0.75 15.44 -7.86
C GLY A 158 -0.30 16.86 -7.52
N TYR A 159 0.12 17.09 -6.29
CA TYR A 159 0.44 18.41 -5.75
C TYR A 159 1.86 18.85 -6.07
N CYS A 160 2.81 17.92 -6.10
CA CYS A 160 4.21 18.21 -6.28
C CYS A 160 4.58 18.47 -7.74
N LEU A 161 5.45 19.43 -7.98
CA LEU A 161 6.19 19.50 -9.22
C LEU A 161 7.27 18.39 -9.27
N PRO A 162 7.72 17.96 -10.47
CA PRO A 162 8.68 16.86 -10.60
C PRO A 162 9.95 17.03 -9.76
N ASP A 163 10.53 18.23 -9.76
CA ASP A 163 11.75 18.52 -8.98
C ASP A 163 11.49 18.50 -7.47
N GLU A 164 10.33 18.97 -7.02
CA GLU A 164 9.94 18.95 -5.61
C GLU A 164 9.74 17.50 -5.13
N TYR A 165 9.08 16.69 -5.94
CA TYR A 165 8.85 15.29 -5.61
C TYR A 165 10.17 14.50 -5.63
N GLY A 166 11.02 14.72 -6.64
CA GLY A 166 12.35 14.13 -6.69
C GLY A 166 13.22 14.52 -5.49
N ALA A 167 13.17 15.78 -5.06
CA ALA A 167 13.87 16.25 -3.86
C ALA A 167 13.35 15.56 -2.58
N LYS A 168 12.04 15.31 -2.48
CA LYS A 168 11.42 14.58 -1.37
C LYS A 168 11.94 13.13 -1.29
N ILE A 169 11.97 12.42 -2.40
CA ILE A 169 12.50 11.05 -2.46
C ILE A 169 13.99 11.03 -2.10
N LYS A 170 14.77 11.97 -2.63
CA LYS A 170 16.19 12.12 -2.28
C LYS A 170 16.36 12.35 -0.78
N TYR A 171 15.55 13.24 -0.19
CA TYR A 171 15.59 13.49 1.25
C TYR A 171 15.36 12.22 2.07
N LEU A 172 14.37 11.39 1.71
CA LEU A 172 14.11 10.14 2.39
C LEU A 172 15.29 9.16 2.27
N MET A 173 15.89 9.06 1.09
CA MET A 173 17.07 8.21 0.85
C MET A 173 18.29 8.62 1.68
N GLU A 174 18.41 9.91 2.00
CA GLU A 174 19.55 10.47 2.77
C GLU A 174 19.32 10.48 4.29
N HIS A 175 18.06 10.52 4.76
CA HIS A 175 17.73 10.78 6.16
C HIS A 175 16.99 9.65 6.88
N VAL A 176 16.54 8.62 6.16
CA VAL A 176 15.87 7.47 6.78
C VAL A 176 16.89 6.40 7.12
N ASP A 177 17.03 6.08 8.41
CA ASP A 177 17.87 4.97 8.84
C ASP A 177 17.27 3.63 8.37
N GLY A 178 18.10 2.82 7.73
CA GLY A 178 17.68 1.53 7.18
C GLY A 178 16.83 1.59 5.91
N VAL A 179 16.80 2.71 5.19
CA VAL A 179 16.04 2.86 3.94
C VAL A 179 16.36 1.78 2.91
N HIS A 180 17.60 1.29 2.88
CA HIS A 180 18.05 0.24 1.97
C HIS A 180 17.53 -1.17 2.32
N ASN A 181 16.87 -1.34 3.45
CA ASN A 181 16.21 -2.59 3.84
C ASN A 181 14.81 -2.74 3.24
N ALA A 182 14.31 -1.72 2.56
CA ALA A 182 13.02 -1.72 1.90
C ALA A 182 13.12 -1.08 0.50
N ILE A 183 12.12 -1.34 -0.33
CA ILE A 183 11.95 -0.65 -1.61
C ILE A 183 11.13 0.61 -1.37
N LEU A 184 11.61 1.76 -1.82
CA LEU A 184 10.75 2.95 -1.95
C LEU A 184 10.01 2.86 -3.28
N SER A 185 8.69 2.85 -3.20
CA SER A 185 7.76 2.89 -4.33
C SER A 185 7.15 4.28 -4.46
N THR A 186 6.92 4.75 -5.69
CA THR A 186 6.39 6.09 -5.98
C THR A 186 5.21 6.00 -6.93
#